data_8d2bdff22f21854ba71af562d643e7ae
#
_entry.id   8d2bdff22f21854ba71af562d643e7ae
#
_cell.length_a   1.000
_cell.length_b   1.000
_cell.length_c   1.000
_cell.angle_alpha   90.00
_cell.angle_beta   90.00
_cell.angle_gamma   90.00
#
_symmetry.space_group_name_H-M   'P 1'
#
loop_
_entity.id
_entity.type
_entity.pdbx_description
1 polymer ?
#
loop_
_entity_poly.entity_id
_entity_poly.type
_entity_poly.pdbx_seq_one_letter_code
_entity_poly.pdbx_strand_id
1 'polypeptide(L)'
;MYNRKYQRQRRSAHALPGPDDTLRETLPNGITVLARENSASPAVVVSGYVEAGAQDEPADLHGLTSFTLDMMERGTQRRYFEDLYEAVESIGASFGLSAGTHISSFSTKGLASSLPLLMEIIGDLLRRPAFPEKHVEKVRAEILTDIQERRDSTRRMAARTFHELAYPEQHPYHHSLTGYEETVARIQREDLVDFHRRHFAPDGLTLVIVGGVKPKEAINIVRATFGDWEHSRPARDGLPEAPAITERREKQVIIPDKMQSNLVLGWPGPPRLHPDFIACGVTNTILGIFGMYGRLGKKVREENGLAYYAYSRIDGGKGPGPWRVIAGVNPMNLDRAVTLIQEELRRIREERVPEEELNDSTSYLTGSLPLQLETNEGVAQSLINIERYQLGLDYLQRYRDVIMAITAEDVQAAAQQWLDPENFALAIAGPSMPEPPAS
;
A
#
# COMPACT_ATOMS: atom_id res chain seq x y z
N MET A 1 2.12 40.82 25.26
CA MET A 1 0.74 40.28 25.39
C MET A 1 0.36 39.24 24.32
N TYR A 2 1.29 38.83 23.46
CA TYR A 2 1.03 37.88 22.31
C TYR A 2 1.13 36.40 22.71
N ASN A 3 1.73 36.09 23.87
CA ASN A 3 2.12 34.71 24.20
C ASN A 3 1.05 33.89 24.98
N ARG A 4 -0.06 34.48 25.42
CA ARG A 4 -1.12 33.74 26.18
C ARG A 4 -2.23 33.15 25.30
N LYS A 5 -2.42 33.64 24.04
CA LYS A 5 -3.41 33.12 23.12
C LYS A 5 -2.95 31.79 22.46
N TYR A 6 -1.65 31.69 22.20
CA TYR A 6 -1.08 30.46 21.60
C TYR A 6 -0.94 29.29 22.59
N GLN A 7 -0.82 29.55 23.88
CA GLN A 7 -0.78 28.47 24.88
C GLN A 7 -2.15 27.85 25.19
N ARG A 8 -3.27 28.53 24.89
CA ARG A 8 -4.62 27.96 25.01
C ARG A 8 -5.03 27.09 23.81
N GLN A 9 -4.46 27.33 22.64
CA GLN A 9 -4.69 26.46 21.45
C GLN A 9 -3.91 25.12 21.52
N ARG A 10 -2.87 25.01 22.36
CA ARG A 10 -2.17 23.73 22.59
C ARG A 10 -2.98 22.71 23.43
N ARG A 11 -4.12 23.08 24.00
CA ARG A 11 -4.96 22.18 24.83
C ARG A 11 -6.13 21.53 24.10
N SER A 12 -6.30 21.77 22.78
CA SER A 12 -7.30 21.10 21.93
C SER A 12 -6.70 20.42 20.70
N ALA A 13 -5.39 20.24 20.64
CA ALA A 13 -4.83 19.26 19.72
C ALA A 13 -5.32 17.89 20.21
N HIS A 14 -6.14 17.20 19.40
CA HIS A 14 -6.50 15.82 19.64
C HIS A 14 -5.21 15.06 19.98
N ALA A 15 -5.16 14.43 21.14
CA ALA A 15 -3.99 13.65 21.52
C ALA A 15 -3.73 12.63 20.41
N LEU A 16 -2.47 12.50 19.98
CA LEU A 16 -2.12 11.48 18.99
C LEU A 16 -2.60 10.12 19.50
N PRO A 17 -3.16 9.27 18.62
CA PRO A 17 -3.56 7.92 19.00
C PRO A 17 -2.43 7.20 19.72
N GLY A 18 -2.76 6.55 20.84
CA GLY A 18 -1.74 5.93 21.69
C GLY A 18 -2.33 4.92 22.67
N PRO A 19 -1.51 4.38 23.59
CA PRO A 19 -1.94 3.36 24.53
C PRO A 19 -3.03 3.83 25.52
N ASP A 20 -3.16 5.15 25.75
CA ASP A 20 -4.11 5.69 26.72
C ASP A 20 -5.54 5.79 26.16
N ASP A 21 -5.70 5.85 24.84
CA ASP A 21 -6.99 6.05 24.16
C ASP A 21 -7.34 4.97 23.13
N THR A 22 -6.48 3.97 22.96
CA THR A 22 -6.68 2.83 22.06
C THR A 22 -6.70 1.53 22.85
N LEU A 23 -7.86 0.87 22.89
CA LEU A 23 -7.99 -0.45 23.51
C LEU A 23 -7.57 -1.52 22.50
N ARG A 24 -6.58 -2.34 22.86
CA ARG A 24 -6.14 -3.52 22.09
C ARG A 24 -6.49 -4.79 22.85
N GLU A 25 -7.14 -5.72 22.18
CA GLU A 25 -7.48 -7.03 22.72
C GLU A 25 -7.23 -8.11 21.67
N THR A 26 -6.75 -9.28 22.11
CA THR A 26 -6.69 -10.49 21.29
C THR A 26 -7.74 -11.46 21.81
N LEU A 27 -8.67 -11.85 20.95
CA LEU A 27 -9.74 -12.80 21.28
C LEU A 27 -9.18 -14.23 21.40
N PRO A 28 -9.89 -15.16 22.09
CA PRO A 28 -9.44 -16.54 22.27
C PRO A 28 -9.13 -17.30 20.96
N ASN A 29 -9.79 -16.93 19.86
CA ASN A 29 -9.58 -17.51 18.53
C ASN A 29 -8.46 -16.83 17.72
N GLY A 30 -7.67 -15.94 18.33
CA GLY A 30 -6.50 -15.30 17.73
C GLY A 30 -6.77 -13.95 17.05
N ILE A 31 -8.03 -13.52 16.91
CA ILE A 31 -8.37 -12.22 16.30
C ILE A 31 -7.81 -11.08 17.15
N THR A 32 -7.07 -10.17 16.52
CA THR A 32 -6.62 -8.94 17.16
C THR A 32 -7.58 -7.79 16.83
N VAL A 33 -8.04 -7.10 17.87
CA VAL A 33 -8.96 -5.95 17.74
C VAL A 33 -8.34 -4.73 18.41
N LEU A 34 -8.31 -3.63 17.65
CA LEU A 34 -7.99 -2.30 18.19
C LEU A 34 -9.24 -1.43 18.08
N ALA A 35 -9.59 -0.73 19.15
CA ALA A 35 -10.75 0.15 19.16
C ALA A 35 -10.40 1.50 19.79
N ARG A 36 -10.77 2.59 19.12
CA ARG A 36 -10.57 3.96 19.58
C ARG A 36 -11.82 4.80 19.40
N GLU A 37 -12.26 5.45 20.47
CA GLU A 37 -13.39 6.37 20.40
C GLU A 37 -13.01 7.71 19.79
N ASN A 38 -13.86 8.21 18.89
CA ASN A 38 -13.88 9.60 18.45
C ASN A 38 -15.29 10.15 18.65
N SER A 39 -15.54 10.74 19.83
CA SER A 39 -16.84 11.29 20.20
C SER A 39 -17.23 12.55 19.41
N ALA A 40 -16.29 13.17 18.69
CA ALA A 40 -16.55 14.34 17.86
C ALA A 40 -17.20 13.98 16.51
N SER A 41 -17.21 12.70 16.14
CA SER A 41 -17.77 12.22 14.86
C SER A 41 -18.89 11.21 15.10
N PRO A 42 -20.06 11.35 14.46
CA PRO A 42 -21.12 10.35 14.50
C PRO A 42 -20.80 9.12 13.62
N ALA A 43 -19.75 9.20 12.81
CA ALA A 43 -19.32 8.13 11.93
C ALA A 43 -18.46 7.11 12.66
N VAL A 44 -18.46 5.89 12.14
CA VAL A 44 -17.53 4.82 12.50
C VAL A 44 -16.87 4.26 11.25
N VAL A 45 -15.59 3.95 11.38
CA VAL A 45 -14.81 3.24 10.38
C VAL A 45 -14.38 1.90 11.00
N VAL A 46 -14.61 0.82 10.27
CA VAL A 46 -14.02 -0.48 10.56
C VAL A 46 -13.08 -0.81 9.43
N SER A 47 -11.81 -0.96 9.72
CA SER A 47 -10.80 -1.38 8.76
C SER A 47 -10.05 -2.58 9.32
N GLY A 48 -9.51 -3.42 8.43
CA GLY A 48 -8.76 -4.57 8.88
C GLY A 48 -8.11 -5.32 7.75
N TYR A 49 -7.48 -6.42 8.11
CA TYR A 49 -6.88 -7.32 7.14
C TYR A 49 -6.95 -8.76 7.63
N VAL A 50 -6.95 -9.67 6.68
CA VAL A 50 -6.68 -11.08 6.87
C VAL A 50 -5.29 -11.39 6.30
N GLU A 51 -4.50 -12.20 6.98
CA GLU A 51 -3.22 -12.67 6.45
C GLU A 51 -3.44 -13.75 5.38
N ALA A 52 -4.06 -13.35 4.28
CA ALA A 52 -4.24 -14.08 3.03
C ALA A 52 -3.92 -13.11 1.88
N GLY A 53 -3.07 -13.48 0.95
CA GLY A 53 -2.63 -12.58 -0.10
C GLY A 53 -2.00 -13.31 -1.29
N ALA A 54 -1.53 -12.57 -2.28
CA ALA A 54 -0.99 -13.15 -3.51
C ALA A 54 0.23 -14.07 -3.28
N GLN A 55 0.95 -13.94 -2.16
CA GLN A 55 2.02 -14.87 -1.80
C GLN A 55 1.51 -16.31 -1.49
N ASP A 56 0.22 -16.46 -1.25
CA ASP A 56 -0.42 -17.74 -0.91
C ASP A 56 -1.05 -18.41 -2.15
N GLU A 57 -0.93 -17.78 -3.31
CA GLU A 57 -1.46 -18.29 -4.59
C GLU A 57 -0.58 -19.43 -5.15
N PRO A 58 -1.19 -20.47 -5.74
CA PRO A 58 -0.44 -21.40 -6.57
C PRO A 58 0.25 -20.68 -7.74
N ALA A 59 1.44 -21.15 -8.13
CA ALA A 59 2.27 -20.51 -9.14
C ALA A 59 1.60 -20.39 -10.55
N ASP A 60 0.63 -21.21 -10.84
CA ASP A 60 -0.13 -21.23 -12.10
C ASP A 60 -1.47 -20.47 -12.04
N LEU A 61 -1.82 -19.90 -10.87
CA LEU A 61 -3.10 -19.22 -10.63
C LEU A 61 -2.91 -17.78 -10.10
N HIS A 62 -1.89 -17.08 -10.58
CA HIS A 62 -1.71 -15.66 -10.20
C HIS A 62 -2.96 -14.82 -10.51
N GLY A 63 -3.39 -14.01 -9.54
CA GLY A 63 -4.64 -13.26 -9.57
C GLY A 63 -5.79 -13.92 -8.79
N LEU A 64 -5.56 -15.11 -8.25
CA LEU A 64 -6.55 -15.86 -7.48
C LEU A 64 -7.07 -15.06 -6.27
N THR A 65 -6.19 -14.37 -5.55
CA THR A 65 -6.58 -13.54 -4.40
C THR A 65 -7.52 -12.41 -4.83
N SER A 66 -7.17 -11.65 -5.85
CA SER A 66 -8.02 -10.56 -6.35
C SER A 66 -9.37 -11.09 -6.81
N PHE A 67 -9.37 -12.15 -7.60
CA PHE A 67 -10.62 -12.77 -8.09
C PHE A 67 -11.47 -13.31 -6.92
N THR A 68 -10.85 -13.90 -5.90
CA THR A 68 -11.57 -14.35 -4.69
C THR A 68 -12.27 -13.19 -4.00
N LEU A 69 -11.59 -12.06 -3.79
CA LEU A 69 -12.18 -10.89 -3.14
C LEU A 69 -13.31 -10.28 -3.98
N ASP A 70 -13.13 -10.14 -5.28
CA ASP A 70 -14.16 -9.63 -6.19
C ASP A 70 -15.41 -10.52 -6.15
N MET A 71 -15.24 -11.84 -6.03
CA MET A 71 -16.35 -12.79 -5.93
C MET A 71 -16.98 -12.83 -4.53
N MET A 72 -16.22 -12.55 -3.46
CA MET A 72 -16.78 -12.42 -2.11
C MET A 72 -17.81 -11.28 -2.06
N GLU A 73 -17.59 -10.19 -2.80
CA GLU A 73 -18.51 -9.07 -2.90
C GLU A 73 -19.77 -9.38 -3.74
N ARG A 74 -19.84 -10.52 -4.43
CA ARG A 74 -21.01 -10.94 -5.26
C ARG A 74 -22.09 -11.66 -4.47
N GLY A 75 -21.97 -11.70 -3.15
CA GLY A 75 -22.99 -12.22 -2.25
C GLY A 75 -22.46 -13.18 -1.19
N THR A 76 -23.24 -13.35 -0.16
CA THR A 76 -22.95 -14.21 0.98
C THR A 76 -23.99 -15.33 1.08
N GLN A 77 -23.83 -16.26 2.02
CA GLN A 77 -24.84 -17.30 2.28
C GLN A 77 -26.16 -16.73 2.81
N ARG A 78 -26.19 -15.47 3.26
CA ARG A 78 -27.37 -14.80 3.83
C ARG A 78 -27.99 -13.74 2.92
N ARG A 79 -27.18 -13.16 2.02
CA ARG A 79 -27.60 -12.04 1.15
C ARG A 79 -27.14 -12.27 -0.27
N TYR A 80 -28.03 -12.12 -1.22
CA TYR A 80 -27.66 -12.01 -2.62
C TYR A 80 -26.93 -10.70 -2.87
N PHE A 81 -26.37 -10.54 -4.06
CA PHE A 81 -25.58 -9.37 -4.44
C PHE A 81 -26.37 -8.07 -4.25
N GLU A 82 -27.58 -8.03 -4.77
CA GLU A 82 -28.45 -6.86 -4.73
C GLU A 82 -28.83 -6.51 -3.27
N ASP A 83 -29.24 -7.51 -2.48
CA ASP A 83 -29.61 -7.33 -1.06
C ASP A 83 -28.44 -6.86 -0.20
N LEU A 84 -27.22 -7.32 -0.54
CA LEU A 84 -25.99 -6.93 0.15
C LEU A 84 -25.71 -5.43 -0.04
N TYR A 85 -25.76 -4.95 -1.28
CA TYR A 85 -25.53 -3.54 -1.60
C TYR A 85 -26.69 -2.65 -1.11
N GLU A 86 -27.94 -3.07 -1.26
CA GLU A 86 -29.08 -2.33 -0.73
C GLU A 86 -28.98 -2.15 0.80
N ALA A 87 -28.58 -3.20 1.53
CA ALA A 87 -28.42 -3.12 3.00
C ALA A 87 -27.37 -2.09 3.43
N VAL A 88 -26.33 -1.85 2.62
CA VAL A 88 -25.27 -0.88 2.91
C VAL A 88 -25.63 0.50 2.41
N GLU A 89 -26.08 0.62 1.16
CA GLU A 89 -26.38 1.91 0.52
C GLU A 89 -27.59 2.61 1.14
N SER A 90 -28.60 1.86 1.57
CA SER A 90 -29.81 2.41 2.21
C SER A 90 -29.53 3.15 3.53
N ILE A 91 -28.42 2.83 4.19
CA ILE A 91 -27.96 3.51 5.42
C ILE A 91 -26.83 4.53 5.16
N GLY A 92 -26.50 4.81 3.89
CA GLY A 92 -25.42 5.70 3.51
C GLY A 92 -24.03 5.21 3.89
N ALA A 93 -23.85 3.89 4.00
CA ALA A 93 -22.59 3.26 4.29
C ALA A 93 -21.86 2.79 3.03
N SER A 94 -20.62 2.33 3.17
CA SER A 94 -19.84 1.71 2.12
C SER A 94 -18.98 0.60 2.68
N PHE A 95 -18.61 -0.36 1.84
CA PHE A 95 -17.60 -1.37 2.15
C PHE A 95 -16.71 -1.62 0.92
N GLY A 96 -15.57 -2.25 1.12
CA GLY A 96 -14.70 -2.68 0.04
C GLY A 96 -13.64 -3.65 0.54
N LEU A 97 -13.22 -4.53 -0.35
CA LEU A 97 -12.14 -5.49 -0.18
C LEU A 97 -11.00 -5.14 -1.14
N SER A 98 -9.76 -5.45 -0.77
CA SER A 98 -8.59 -5.17 -1.60
C SER A 98 -7.51 -6.21 -1.40
N ALA A 99 -7.03 -6.80 -2.50
CA ALA A 99 -5.94 -7.75 -2.49
C ALA A 99 -4.58 -7.05 -2.36
N GLY A 100 -3.70 -7.67 -1.58
CA GLY A 100 -2.29 -7.30 -1.50
C GLY A 100 -1.42 -8.55 -1.53
N THR A 101 -0.11 -8.35 -1.58
CA THR A 101 0.82 -9.49 -1.63
C THR A 101 0.74 -10.34 -0.36
N HIS A 102 0.67 -9.73 0.82
CA HIS A 102 0.72 -10.43 2.10
C HIS A 102 -0.61 -10.54 2.82
N ILE A 103 -1.53 -9.66 2.48
CA ILE A 103 -2.81 -9.50 3.18
C ILE A 103 -3.93 -9.18 2.19
N SER A 104 -5.13 -9.59 2.53
CA SER A 104 -6.37 -9.05 1.99
C SER A 104 -6.93 -8.04 2.98
N SER A 105 -7.11 -6.82 2.55
CA SER A 105 -7.63 -5.71 3.37
C SER A 105 -9.12 -5.53 3.15
N PHE A 106 -9.80 -5.05 4.17
CA PHE A 106 -11.20 -4.66 4.08
C PHE A 106 -11.45 -3.36 4.85
N SER A 107 -12.47 -2.63 4.43
CA SER A 107 -12.92 -1.45 5.13
C SER A 107 -14.42 -1.26 4.97
N THR A 108 -15.06 -0.67 5.97
CA THR A 108 -16.43 -0.16 5.89
C THR A 108 -16.55 1.13 6.71
N LYS A 109 -17.44 2.01 6.25
CA LYS A 109 -17.72 3.28 6.89
C LYS A 109 -19.23 3.53 6.90
N GLY A 110 -19.73 4.02 8.03
CA GLY A 110 -21.14 4.40 8.19
C GLY A 110 -21.37 5.18 9.47
N LEU A 111 -22.62 5.34 9.88
CA LEU A 111 -22.94 5.91 11.19
C LEU A 111 -22.61 4.91 12.31
N ALA A 112 -22.21 5.41 13.46
CA ALA A 112 -21.88 4.57 14.64
C ALA A 112 -23.08 3.70 15.07
N SER A 113 -24.31 4.18 14.92
CA SER A 113 -25.54 3.42 15.18
C SER A 113 -25.71 2.20 14.27
N SER A 114 -25.08 2.20 13.09
CA SER A 114 -25.12 1.11 12.12
C SER A 114 -24.01 0.09 12.29
N LEU A 115 -23.09 0.29 13.27
CA LEU A 115 -21.95 -0.61 13.48
C LEU A 115 -22.33 -2.09 13.60
N PRO A 116 -23.42 -2.50 14.29
CA PRO A 116 -23.81 -3.91 14.35
C PRO A 116 -24.10 -4.51 12.96
N LEU A 117 -24.80 -3.78 12.10
CA LEU A 117 -25.12 -4.22 10.73
C LEU A 117 -23.84 -4.27 9.86
N LEU A 118 -22.96 -3.27 9.96
CA LEU A 118 -21.68 -3.25 9.24
C LEU A 118 -20.81 -4.45 9.64
N MET A 119 -20.75 -4.76 10.93
CA MET A 119 -20.01 -5.91 11.44
C MET A 119 -20.63 -7.25 10.99
N GLU A 120 -21.95 -7.35 10.93
CA GLU A 120 -22.63 -8.53 10.38
C GLU A 120 -22.25 -8.73 8.90
N ILE A 121 -22.28 -7.67 8.10
CA ILE A 121 -21.94 -7.72 6.66
C ILE A 121 -20.48 -8.13 6.47
N ILE A 122 -19.53 -7.48 7.16
CA ILE A 122 -18.11 -7.85 7.08
C ILE A 122 -17.91 -9.29 7.58
N GLY A 123 -18.60 -9.69 8.64
CA GLY A 123 -18.59 -11.07 9.13
C GLY A 123 -19.07 -12.09 8.10
N ASP A 124 -20.14 -11.77 7.39
CA ASP A 124 -20.67 -12.65 6.33
C ASP A 124 -19.71 -12.70 5.12
N LEU A 125 -19.16 -11.56 4.70
CA LEU A 125 -18.18 -11.50 3.61
C LEU A 125 -16.92 -12.33 3.93
N LEU A 126 -16.35 -12.17 5.13
CA LEU A 126 -15.10 -12.83 5.49
C LEU A 126 -15.26 -14.31 5.86
N ARG A 127 -16.44 -14.73 6.34
CA ARG A 127 -16.66 -16.09 6.86
C ARG A 127 -17.51 -16.97 5.95
N ARG A 128 -18.44 -16.36 5.21
CA ARG A 128 -19.52 -17.08 4.51
C ARG A 128 -19.83 -16.51 3.12
N PRO A 129 -18.81 -16.21 2.28
CA PRO A 129 -19.10 -15.82 0.91
C PRO A 129 -19.76 -16.96 0.16
N ALA A 130 -20.66 -16.65 -0.76
CA ALA A 130 -21.44 -17.64 -1.51
C ALA A 130 -20.74 -18.12 -2.79
N PHE A 131 -19.85 -17.31 -3.36
CA PHE A 131 -19.21 -17.55 -4.66
C PHE A 131 -20.24 -17.98 -5.73
N PRO A 132 -21.26 -17.16 -6.04
CA PRO A 132 -22.34 -17.57 -6.92
C PRO A 132 -21.83 -17.85 -8.35
N GLU A 133 -22.04 -19.06 -8.85
CA GLU A 133 -21.52 -19.50 -10.15
C GLU A 133 -21.92 -18.56 -11.30
N LYS A 134 -23.14 -18.03 -11.27
CA LYS A 134 -23.66 -17.07 -12.26
C LYS A 134 -22.81 -15.79 -12.40
N HIS A 135 -21.99 -15.45 -11.40
CA HIS A 135 -21.15 -14.27 -11.40
C HIS A 135 -19.70 -14.54 -11.80
N VAL A 136 -19.23 -15.81 -11.79
CA VAL A 136 -17.82 -16.15 -12.04
C VAL A 136 -17.37 -15.64 -13.41
N GLU A 137 -18.11 -15.96 -14.46
CA GLU A 137 -17.74 -15.56 -15.84
C GLU A 137 -17.86 -14.05 -16.06
N LYS A 138 -18.79 -13.39 -15.38
CA LYS A 138 -18.91 -11.93 -15.44
C LYS A 138 -17.70 -11.26 -14.79
N VAL A 139 -17.32 -11.65 -13.57
CA VAL A 139 -16.17 -11.11 -12.87
C VAL A 139 -14.86 -11.44 -13.59
N ARG A 140 -14.72 -12.65 -14.14
CA ARG A 140 -13.60 -13.03 -15.02
C ARG A 140 -13.47 -12.04 -16.19
N ALA A 141 -14.58 -11.76 -16.89
CA ALA A 141 -14.58 -10.83 -18.01
C ALA A 141 -14.21 -9.39 -17.58
N GLU A 142 -14.65 -8.95 -16.41
CA GLU A 142 -14.28 -7.66 -15.82
C GLU A 142 -12.76 -7.59 -15.56
N ILE A 143 -12.18 -8.64 -14.94
CA ILE A 143 -10.74 -8.72 -14.67
C ILE A 143 -9.93 -8.78 -15.99
N LEU A 144 -10.34 -9.58 -16.97
CA LEU A 144 -9.65 -9.68 -18.26
C LEU A 144 -9.70 -8.34 -19.02
N THR A 145 -10.80 -7.60 -18.92
CA THR A 145 -10.90 -6.25 -19.49
C THR A 145 -9.91 -5.29 -18.81
N ASP A 146 -9.81 -5.28 -17.47
CA ASP A 146 -8.80 -4.46 -16.78
C ASP A 146 -7.37 -4.85 -17.16
N ILE A 147 -7.09 -6.15 -17.35
CA ILE A 147 -5.77 -6.63 -17.81
C ILE A 147 -5.47 -6.08 -19.22
N GLN A 148 -6.45 -6.07 -20.13
CA GLN A 148 -6.28 -5.51 -21.47
C GLN A 148 -6.09 -4.00 -21.45
N GLU A 149 -6.93 -3.26 -20.71
CA GLU A 149 -6.78 -1.81 -20.55
C GLU A 149 -5.41 -1.44 -19.95
N ARG A 150 -4.88 -2.29 -19.09
CA ARG A 150 -3.54 -2.11 -18.52
C ARG A 150 -2.46 -2.18 -19.56
N ARG A 151 -2.57 -3.06 -20.58
CA ARG A 151 -1.61 -3.17 -21.69
C ARG A 151 -1.48 -1.86 -22.47
N ASP A 152 -2.53 -1.05 -22.48
CA ASP A 152 -2.56 0.25 -23.15
C ASP A 152 -2.04 1.41 -22.27
N SER A 153 -1.76 1.15 -21.00
CA SER A 153 -1.26 2.16 -20.06
C SER A 153 0.25 2.07 -19.92
N THR A 154 0.97 3.06 -20.47
CA THR A 154 2.44 3.16 -20.35
C THR A 154 2.88 3.14 -18.88
N ARG A 155 2.13 3.83 -17.99
CA ARG A 155 2.44 3.86 -16.56
C ARG A 155 2.29 2.49 -15.87
N ARG A 156 1.17 1.78 -16.14
CA ARG A 156 0.91 0.45 -15.55
C ARG A 156 1.88 -0.59 -16.10
N MET A 157 2.22 -0.51 -17.38
CA MET A 157 3.17 -1.44 -18.03
C MET A 157 4.60 -1.23 -17.54
N ALA A 158 5.07 0.02 -17.40
CA ALA A 158 6.38 0.29 -16.82
C ALA A 158 6.47 -0.23 -15.37
N ALA A 159 5.44 -0.02 -14.55
CA ALA A 159 5.42 -0.50 -13.17
C ALA A 159 5.45 -2.05 -13.10
N ARG A 160 4.66 -2.74 -13.93
CA ARG A 160 4.65 -4.21 -14.00
C ARG A 160 6.01 -4.75 -14.45
N THR A 161 6.54 -4.24 -15.56
CA THR A 161 7.83 -4.64 -16.11
C THR A 161 8.98 -4.42 -15.11
N PHE A 162 8.91 -3.34 -14.32
CA PHE A 162 9.86 -3.11 -13.25
C PHE A 162 9.85 -4.24 -12.21
N HIS A 163 8.69 -4.69 -11.76
CA HIS A 163 8.57 -5.79 -10.80
C HIS A 163 9.16 -7.09 -11.37
N GLU A 164 8.89 -7.39 -12.65
CA GLU A 164 9.46 -8.55 -13.37
C GLU A 164 11.00 -8.48 -13.48
N LEU A 165 11.60 -7.29 -13.57
CA LEU A 165 13.04 -7.10 -13.62
C LEU A 165 13.71 -7.11 -12.25
N ALA A 166 13.05 -6.52 -11.25
CA ALA A 166 13.63 -6.28 -9.93
C ALA A 166 13.60 -7.54 -9.04
N TYR A 167 12.64 -8.43 -9.24
CA TYR A 167 12.43 -9.60 -8.39
C TYR A 167 12.55 -10.89 -9.19
N PRO A 168 13.12 -11.98 -8.60
CA PRO A 168 13.10 -13.30 -9.21
C PRO A 168 11.67 -13.80 -9.44
N GLU A 169 11.46 -14.65 -10.43
CA GLU A 169 10.14 -15.17 -10.82
C GLU A 169 9.41 -15.87 -9.64
N GLN A 170 10.13 -16.57 -8.78
CA GLN A 170 9.57 -17.24 -7.61
C GLN A 170 9.21 -16.27 -6.46
N HIS A 171 9.59 -14.99 -6.55
CA HIS A 171 9.29 -14.01 -5.51
C HIS A 171 7.89 -13.40 -5.71
N PRO A 172 7.01 -13.32 -4.69
CA PRO A 172 5.66 -12.83 -4.85
C PRO A 172 5.55 -11.38 -5.34
N TYR A 173 6.61 -10.57 -5.18
CA TYR A 173 6.65 -9.21 -5.72
C TYR A 173 6.94 -9.13 -7.22
N HIS A 174 7.32 -10.23 -7.86
CA HIS A 174 7.48 -10.30 -9.31
C HIS A 174 6.13 -10.19 -10.02
N HIS A 175 5.08 -10.80 -9.45
CA HIS A 175 3.82 -11.03 -10.11
C HIS A 175 2.80 -9.90 -9.91
N SER A 176 1.89 -9.79 -10.90
CA SER A 176 0.75 -8.89 -10.82
C SER A 176 -0.29 -9.41 -9.83
N LEU A 177 -0.76 -8.58 -8.92
CA LEU A 177 -1.83 -8.93 -7.97
C LEU A 177 -3.14 -9.32 -8.64
N THR A 178 -3.42 -8.80 -9.84
CA THR A 178 -4.62 -9.14 -10.61
C THR A 178 -4.36 -10.26 -11.63
N GLY A 179 -3.18 -10.89 -11.57
CA GLY A 179 -2.79 -11.97 -12.45
C GLY A 179 -2.50 -11.55 -13.89
N TYR A 180 -2.61 -12.53 -14.75
CA TYR A 180 -2.36 -12.47 -16.18
C TYR A 180 -3.55 -13.09 -16.93
N GLU A 181 -3.68 -12.80 -18.21
CA GLU A 181 -4.77 -13.34 -19.04
C GLU A 181 -4.83 -14.87 -18.97
N GLU A 182 -3.66 -15.51 -19.07
CA GLU A 182 -3.53 -16.97 -19.08
C GLU A 182 -3.86 -17.60 -17.73
N THR A 183 -3.49 -16.95 -16.61
CA THR A 183 -3.75 -17.47 -15.27
C THR A 183 -5.21 -17.23 -14.86
N VAL A 184 -5.74 -16.04 -15.09
CA VAL A 184 -7.14 -15.69 -14.78
C VAL A 184 -8.13 -16.54 -15.59
N ALA A 185 -7.80 -16.86 -16.85
CA ALA A 185 -8.63 -17.74 -17.69
C ALA A 185 -8.73 -19.17 -17.14
N ARG A 186 -7.75 -19.65 -16.37
CA ARG A 186 -7.73 -21.00 -15.78
C ARG A 186 -8.44 -21.12 -14.46
N ILE A 187 -8.48 -20.05 -13.65
CA ILE A 187 -9.09 -20.06 -12.31
C ILE A 187 -10.53 -20.53 -12.40
N GLN A 188 -10.86 -21.58 -11.65
CA GLN A 188 -12.23 -22.09 -11.54
C GLN A 188 -12.88 -21.62 -10.22
N ARG A 189 -14.19 -21.75 -10.13
CA ARG A 189 -14.93 -21.43 -8.91
C ARG A 189 -14.41 -22.19 -7.69
N GLU A 190 -14.06 -23.44 -7.88
CA GLU A 190 -13.52 -24.33 -6.86
C GLU A 190 -12.20 -23.80 -6.30
N ASP A 191 -11.34 -23.19 -7.13
CA ASP A 191 -10.08 -22.59 -6.70
C ASP A 191 -10.34 -21.38 -5.75
N LEU A 192 -11.35 -20.56 -6.07
CA LEU A 192 -11.77 -19.43 -5.23
C LEU A 192 -12.28 -19.90 -3.86
N VAL A 193 -13.14 -20.92 -3.84
CA VAL A 193 -13.69 -21.53 -2.63
C VAL A 193 -12.59 -22.16 -1.79
N ASP A 194 -11.66 -22.88 -2.43
CA ASP A 194 -10.57 -23.56 -1.73
C ASP A 194 -9.55 -22.56 -1.19
N PHE A 195 -9.21 -21.51 -1.94
CA PHE A 195 -8.33 -20.44 -1.47
C PHE A 195 -8.94 -19.75 -0.24
N HIS A 196 -10.20 -19.32 -0.33
CA HIS A 196 -10.91 -18.72 0.81
C HIS A 196 -10.92 -19.67 2.02
N ARG A 197 -11.34 -20.92 1.85
CA ARG A 197 -11.43 -21.90 2.93
C ARG A 197 -10.08 -22.14 3.62
N ARG A 198 -8.97 -22.09 2.87
CA ARG A 198 -7.63 -22.37 3.42
C ARG A 198 -7.03 -21.18 4.13
N HIS A 199 -7.22 -19.97 3.61
CA HIS A 199 -6.42 -18.82 4.01
C HIS A 199 -7.19 -17.78 4.82
N PHE A 200 -8.53 -17.77 4.76
CA PHE A 200 -9.35 -16.86 5.58
C PHE A 200 -9.66 -17.51 6.93
N ALA A 201 -8.97 -17.04 7.97
CA ALA A 201 -9.05 -17.63 9.30
C ALA A 201 -8.94 -16.53 10.39
N PRO A 202 -9.51 -16.79 11.59
CA PRO A 202 -9.46 -15.83 12.68
C PRO A 202 -8.05 -15.53 13.18
N ASP A 203 -7.13 -16.49 13.18
CA ASP A 203 -5.75 -16.34 13.65
C ASP A 203 -4.88 -15.43 12.75
N GLY A 204 -5.39 -15.01 11.60
CA GLY A 204 -4.78 -14.02 10.71
C GLY A 204 -5.55 -12.71 10.61
N LEU A 205 -6.65 -12.55 11.35
CA LEU A 205 -7.55 -11.40 11.25
C LEU A 205 -7.17 -10.31 12.26
N THR A 206 -6.98 -9.11 11.76
CA THR A 206 -6.86 -7.88 12.57
C THR A 206 -7.97 -6.91 12.18
N LEU A 207 -8.66 -6.37 13.17
CA LEU A 207 -9.68 -5.33 13.00
C LEU A 207 -9.30 -4.07 13.79
N VAL A 208 -9.56 -2.93 13.18
CA VAL A 208 -9.42 -1.61 13.81
C VAL A 208 -10.75 -0.87 13.66
N ILE A 209 -11.31 -0.40 14.77
CA ILE A 209 -12.57 0.32 14.83
C ILE A 209 -12.32 1.71 15.41
N VAL A 210 -12.63 2.76 14.63
CA VAL A 210 -12.43 4.16 15.04
C VAL A 210 -13.72 4.94 14.78
N GLY A 211 -14.24 5.65 15.77
CA GLY A 211 -15.41 6.49 15.59
C GLY A 211 -16.25 6.70 16.83
N GLY A 212 -17.52 7.07 16.66
CA GLY A 212 -18.46 7.40 17.72
C GLY A 212 -18.99 6.21 18.50
N VAL A 213 -18.14 5.29 18.90
CA VAL A 213 -18.47 4.06 19.64
C VAL A 213 -17.46 3.85 20.78
N LYS A 214 -17.95 3.37 21.92
CA LYS A 214 -17.08 3.02 23.05
C LYS A 214 -16.20 1.81 22.69
N PRO A 215 -14.89 1.84 23.01
CA PRO A 215 -13.97 0.76 22.65
C PRO A 215 -14.42 -0.63 23.15
N LYS A 216 -14.90 -0.73 24.37
CA LYS A 216 -15.42 -2.02 24.92
C LYS A 216 -16.66 -2.52 24.20
N GLU A 217 -17.54 -1.61 23.78
CA GLU A 217 -18.73 -1.96 22.99
C GLU A 217 -18.34 -2.46 21.62
N ALA A 218 -17.43 -1.77 20.93
CA ALA A 218 -16.90 -2.19 19.64
C ALA A 218 -16.29 -3.60 19.71
N ILE A 219 -15.46 -3.88 20.73
CA ILE A 219 -14.87 -5.21 20.91
C ILE A 219 -15.93 -6.27 21.21
N ASN A 220 -16.96 -5.96 21.98
CA ASN A 220 -18.06 -6.90 22.24
C ASN A 220 -18.84 -7.24 20.96
N ILE A 221 -19.06 -6.28 20.06
CA ILE A 221 -19.67 -6.52 18.75
C ILE A 221 -18.78 -7.45 17.91
N VAL A 222 -17.45 -7.21 17.85
CA VAL A 222 -16.50 -8.10 17.16
C VAL A 222 -16.57 -9.52 17.75
N ARG A 223 -16.59 -9.63 19.07
CA ARG A 223 -16.66 -10.95 19.75
C ARG A 223 -17.97 -11.67 19.43
N ALA A 224 -19.09 -10.97 19.35
CA ALA A 224 -20.38 -11.55 18.96
C ALA A 224 -20.40 -12.00 17.50
N THR A 225 -19.70 -11.29 16.60
CA THR A 225 -19.66 -11.58 15.16
C THR A 225 -18.69 -12.70 14.80
N PHE A 226 -17.53 -12.74 15.47
CA PHE A 226 -16.41 -13.58 15.06
C PHE A 226 -15.93 -14.56 16.15
N GLY A 227 -16.42 -14.46 17.37
CA GLY A 227 -15.89 -15.24 18.50
C GLY A 227 -16.08 -16.75 18.39
N ASP A 228 -17.06 -17.20 17.61
CA ASP A 228 -17.34 -18.59 17.28
C ASP A 228 -16.64 -19.09 16.01
N TRP A 229 -15.80 -18.26 15.39
CA TRP A 229 -15.07 -18.64 14.17
C TRP A 229 -13.88 -19.51 14.56
N GLU A 230 -14.00 -20.80 14.29
CA GLU A 230 -12.98 -21.81 14.55
C GLU A 230 -12.38 -22.27 13.23
N HIS A 231 -11.19 -21.80 12.94
CA HIS A 231 -10.39 -22.22 11.79
C HIS A 231 -8.95 -21.78 12.03
N SER A 232 -7.99 -22.46 11.39
CA SER A 232 -6.59 -22.06 11.40
C SER A 232 -6.04 -22.11 10.00
N ARG A 233 -5.37 -21.07 9.60
CA ARG A 233 -4.68 -20.99 8.32
C ARG A 233 -3.42 -21.87 8.31
N PRO A 234 -2.97 -22.35 7.15
CA PRO A 234 -1.69 -23.03 7.05
C PRO A 234 -0.53 -22.10 7.46
N ALA A 235 0.53 -22.71 8.01
CA ALA A 235 1.76 -21.99 8.25
C ALA A 235 2.33 -21.49 6.89
N ARG A 236 2.87 -20.27 6.90
CA ARG A 236 3.54 -19.71 5.73
C ARG A 236 5.02 -20.01 5.78
N ASP A 237 5.55 -20.37 4.64
CA ASP A 237 6.99 -20.34 4.41
C ASP A 237 7.51 -18.90 4.44
N GLY A 238 8.82 -18.74 4.69
CA GLY A 238 9.46 -17.43 4.57
C GLY A 238 9.39 -16.90 3.13
N LEU A 239 9.49 -15.58 2.98
CA LEU A 239 9.60 -14.99 1.64
C LEU A 239 10.90 -15.47 0.97
N PRO A 240 10.86 -15.77 -0.34
CA PRO A 240 12.08 -15.98 -1.10
C PRO A 240 13.02 -14.76 -1.01
N GLU A 241 14.31 -14.99 -1.21
CA GLU A 241 15.26 -13.91 -1.24
C GLU A 241 15.03 -12.98 -2.45
N ALA A 242 15.14 -11.68 -2.24
CA ALA A 242 15.25 -10.69 -3.30
C ALA A 242 16.67 -10.15 -3.29
N PRO A 243 17.60 -10.74 -4.07
CA PRO A 243 18.99 -10.35 -4.06
C PRO A 243 19.17 -8.92 -4.59
N ALA A 244 20.22 -8.25 -4.12
CA ALA A 244 20.61 -6.94 -4.65
C ALA A 244 20.83 -7.02 -6.17
N ILE A 245 20.48 -5.99 -6.88
CA ILE A 245 20.74 -5.87 -8.31
C ILE A 245 22.20 -5.47 -8.51
N THR A 246 23.01 -6.36 -9.11
CA THR A 246 24.44 -6.19 -9.32
C THR A 246 24.84 -5.80 -10.73
N GLU A 247 23.84 -5.63 -11.61
CA GLU A 247 24.00 -5.18 -13.00
C GLU A 247 22.78 -4.40 -13.43
N ARG A 248 22.93 -3.50 -14.40
CA ARG A 248 21.78 -2.81 -15.00
C ARG A 248 20.92 -3.81 -15.77
N ARG A 249 19.65 -3.91 -15.38
CA ARG A 249 18.62 -4.70 -16.08
C ARG A 249 17.64 -3.74 -16.72
N GLU A 250 17.45 -3.86 -18.02
CA GLU A 250 16.58 -2.92 -18.75
C GLU A 250 15.61 -3.67 -19.66
N LYS A 251 14.36 -3.19 -19.69
CA LYS A 251 13.34 -3.69 -20.64
C LYS A 251 12.44 -2.54 -21.08
N GLN A 252 12.30 -2.43 -22.40
CA GLN A 252 11.37 -1.51 -23.02
C GLN A 252 10.13 -2.25 -23.55
N VAL A 253 8.95 -1.73 -23.22
CA VAL A 253 7.65 -2.19 -23.74
C VAL A 253 7.14 -1.14 -24.70
N ILE A 254 7.00 -1.53 -25.97
CA ILE A 254 6.48 -0.62 -26.99
C ILE A 254 4.96 -0.62 -26.97
N ILE A 255 4.39 0.56 -26.79
CA ILE A 255 2.95 0.81 -26.86
C ILE A 255 2.75 1.92 -27.90
N PRO A 256 2.22 1.58 -29.09
CA PRO A 256 2.09 2.54 -30.17
C PRO A 256 1.11 3.68 -29.82
N ASP A 257 1.19 4.77 -30.57
CA ASP A 257 0.27 5.91 -30.49
C ASP A 257 0.23 6.63 -29.14
N LYS A 258 1.31 6.50 -28.31
CA LYS A 258 1.45 7.25 -27.07
C LYS A 258 2.35 8.47 -27.26
N MET A 259 1.98 9.56 -26.58
CA MET A 259 2.74 10.81 -26.61
C MET A 259 3.80 10.90 -25.49
N GLN A 260 3.78 9.95 -24.56
CA GLN A 260 4.64 9.93 -23.36
C GLN A 260 5.19 8.54 -23.13
N SER A 261 6.47 8.47 -22.77
CA SER A 261 7.07 7.29 -22.15
C SER A 261 7.05 7.40 -20.63
N ASN A 262 6.71 6.30 -19.97
CA ASN A 262 6.86 6.18 -18.53
C ASN A 262 8.04 5.27 -18.22
N LEU A 263 8.87 5.69 -17.28
CA LEU A 263 9.98 4.90 -16.77
C LEU A 263 9.82 4.63 -15.28
N VAL A 264 10.29 3.46 -14.86
CA VAL A 264 10.46 3.07 -13.45
C VAL A 264 11.87 2.52 -13.30
N LEU A 265 12.67 3.17 -12.46
CA LEU A 265 14.05 2.80 -12.14
C LEU A 265 14.12 2.49 -10.64
N GLY A 266 14.74 1.38 -10.22
CA GLY A 266 14.85 1.11 -8.79
C GLY A 266 15.40 -0.26 -8.42
N TRP A 267 15.18 -0.59 -7.14
CA TRP A 267 15.77 -1.74 -6.43
C TRP A 267 14.78 -2.36 -5.46
N PRO A 268 14.99 -3.62 -5.01
CA PRO A 268 14.46 -4.08 -3.73
C PRO A 268 14.99 -3.19 -2.61
N GLY A 269 14.09 -2.57 -1.85
CA GLY A 269 14.40 -1.68 -0.74
C GLY A 269 14.32 -2.39 0.62
N PRO A 270 14.55 -1.67 1.73
CA PRO A 270 14.49 -2.25 3.06
C PRO A 270 13.06 -2.67 3.44
N PRO A 271 12.88 -3.83 4.09
CA PRO A 271 11.64 -4.17 4.77
C PRO A 271 11.27 -3.10 5.81
N ARG A 272 9.97 -2.99 6.13
CA ARG A 272 9.47 -1.95 7.07
C ARG A 272 10.15 -1.97 8.44
N LEU A 273 10.56 -3.13 8.91
CA LEU A 273 11.21 -3.32 10.22
C LEU A 273 12.73 -3.22 10.16
N HIS A 274 13.31 -2.98 8.99
CA HIS A 274 14.76 -2.79 8.88
C HIS A 274 15.18 -1.52 9.63
N PRO A 275 16.30 -1.53 10.36
CA PRO A 275 16.79 -0.35 11.10
C PRO A 275 16.92 0.91 10.25
N ASP A 276 17.35 0.77 9.00
CA ASP A 276 17.52 1.89 8.07
C ASP A 276 16.23 2.45 7.51
N PHE A 277 15.08 1.78 7.71
CA PHE A 277 13.84 2.15 7.01
C PHE A 277 13.44 3.61 7.25
N ILE A 278 13.65 4.13 8.44
CA ILE A 278 13.33 5.52 8.79
C ILE A 278 14.27 6.49 8.05
N ALA A 279 15.58 6.22 8.06
CA ALA A 279 16.55 7.02 7.32
C ALA A 279 16.28 6.96 5.81
N CYS A 280 15.96 5.78 5.26
CA CYS A 280 15.52 5.63 3.87
C CYS A 280 14.25 6.44 3.56
N GLY A 281 13.30 6.53 4.51
CA GLY A 281 12.10 7.35 4.38
C GLY A 281 12.41 8.85 4.26
N VAL A 282 13.32 9.36 5.09
CA VAL A 282 13.80 10.76 5.02
C VAL A 282 14.56 10.98 3.70
N THR A 283 15.47 10.07 3.35
CA THR A 283 16.22 10.10 2.08
C THR A 283 15.27 10.14 0.88
N ASN A 284 14.23 9.31 0.88
CA ASN A 284 13.22 9.29 -0.18
C ASN A 284 12.43 10.61 -0.24
N THR A 285 12.17 11.24 0.91
CA THR A 285 11.47 12.53 0.96
C THR A 285 12.29 13.63 0.31
N ILE A 286 13.57 13.71 0.61
CA ILE A 286 14.52 14.63 -0.01
C ILE A 286 14.63 14.37 -1.52
N LEU A 287 14.79 13.09 -1.87
CA LEU A 287 15.02 12.70 -3.25
C LEU A 287 13.81 12.98 -4.15
N GLY A 288 12.59 12.66 -3.72
CA GLY A 288 11.48 12.67 -4.63
C GLY A 288 10.08 12.87 -4.04
N ILE A 289 9.92 13.56 -2.90
CA ILE A 289 8.60 13.86 -2.33
C ILE A 289 8.45 15.35 -2.01
N PHE A 290 9.35 15.93 -1.21
CA PHE A 290 9.24 17.29 -0.71
C PHE A 290 9.27 18.33 -1.84
N GLY A 291 8.54 19.43 -1.69
CA GLY A 291 8.58 20.57 -2.60
C GLY A 291 8.38 20.19 -4.07
N MET A 292 7.21 19.67 -4.43
CA MET A 292 6.83 19.23 -5.77
C MET A 292 7.81 18.18 -6.38
N TYR A 293 8.11 17.17 -5.55
CA TYR A 293 8.81 15.93 -5.87
C TYR A 293 10.34 15.98 -5.69
N GLY A 294 10.80 16.77 -4.72
CA GLY A 294 12.17 16.77 -4.25
C GLY A 294 13.22 17.13 -5.30
N ARG A 295 14.43 16.62 -5.10
CA ARG A 295 15.56 16.85 -6.04
C ARG A 295 15.25 16.36 -7.44
N LEU A 296 14.55 15.22 -7.59
CA LEU A 296 14.18 14.67 -8.90
C LEU A 296 13.22 15.58 -9.64
N GLY A 297 12.18 16.07 -8.97
CA GLY A 297 11.24 17.02 -9.58
C GLY A 297 11.91 18.31 -10.00
N LYS A 298 12.74 18.86 -9.15
CA LYS A 298 13.53 20.07 -9.44
C LYS A 298 14.45 19.85 -10.64
N LYS A 299 15.27 18.78 -10.62
CA LYS A 299 16.28 18.52 -11.64
C LYS A 299 15.70 18.14 -12.99
N VAL A 300 14.78 17.18 -13.01
CA VAL A 300 14.30 16.59 -14.26
C VAL A 300 13.16 17.40 -14.87
N ARG A 301 12.26 17.95 -14.03
CA ARG A 301 11.08 18.67 -14.49
C ARG A 301 11.29 20.18 -14.57
N GLU A 302 11.72 20.83 -13.47
CA GLU A 302 11.75 22.29 -13.41
C GLU A 302 12.96 22.88 -14.15
N GLU A 303 14.17 22.41 -13.88
CA GLU A 303 15.40 22.95 -14.47
C GLU A 303 15.59 22.53 -15.93
N ASN A 304 15.20 21.31 -16.31
CA ASN A 304 15.47 20.76 -17.64
C ASN A 304 14.20 20.57 -18.50
N GLY A 305 12.99 20.66 -17.94
CA GLY A 305 11.73 20.55 -18.69
C GLY A 305 11.50 19.20 -19.38
N LEU A 306 12.12 18.09 -18.87
CA LEU A 306 12.10 16.81 -19.57
C LEU A 306 10.92 15.93 -19.19
N ALA A 307 10.32 16.17 -18.02
CA ALA A 307 9.27 15.32 -17.47
C ALA A 307 8.05 16.11 -17.00
N TYR A 308 6.87 15.52 -17.12
CA TYR A 308 5.65 16.02 -16.48
C TYR A 308 5.68 15.80 -14.97
N TYR A 309 6.29 14.69 -14.54
CA TYR A 309 6.56 14.36 -13.16
C TYR A 309 7.81 13.48 -13.06
N ALA A 310 8.55 13.65 -11.99
CA ALA A 310 9.63 12.77 -11.57
C ALA A 310 9.63 12.73 -10.04
N TYR A 311 9.45 11.56 -9.45
CA TYR A 311 9.39 11.39 -8.00
C TYR A 311 9.95 10.04 -7.59
N SER A 312 10.25 9.87 -6.31
CA SER A 312 10.65 8.58 -5.76
C SER A 312 9.64 8.05 -4.74
N ARG A 313 9.62 6.73 -4.58
CA ARG A 313 8.77 6.05 -3.64
C ARG A 313 9.47 4.82 -3.07
N ILE A 314 9.36 4.67 -1.75
CA ILE A 314 9.74 3.46 -1.03
C ILE A 314 8.48 2.77 -0.51
N ASP A 315 8.32 1.50 -0.81
CA ASP A 315 7.20 0.70 -0.35
C ASP A 315 7.66 -0.23 0.78
N GLY A 316 7.39 0.16 2.03
CA GLY A 316 7.66 -0.69 3.19
C GLY A 316 6.66 -1.84 3.29
N GLY A 317 7.17 -3.07 3.34
CA GLY A 317 6.38 -4.28 3.51
C GLY A 317 6.97 -5.23 4.54
N LYS A 318 6.39 -6.43 4.71
CA LYS A 318 7.02 -7.52 5.47
C LYS A 318 8.32 -7.98 4.80
N GLY A 319 8.39 -7.89 3.48
CA GLY A 319 9.55 -8.20 2.66
C GLY A 319 10.21 -6.94 2.08
N PRO A 320 11.24 -7.15 1.24
CA PRO A 320 12.01 -6.09 0.60
C PRO A 320 11.20 -5.43 -0.53
N GLY A 321 10.25 -4.56 -0.15
CA GLY A 321 9.44 -3.80 -1.09
C GLY A 321 10.29 -2.90 -1.98
N PRO A 322 9.79 -2.43 -3.13
CA PRO A 322 10.61 -1.66 -4.06
C PRO A 322 10.88 -0.24 -3.56
N TRP A 323 12.12 0.22 -3.76
CA TRP A 323 12.47 1.63 -3.78
C TRP A 323 12.72 2.05 -5.23
N ARG A 324 11.93 2.99 -5.73
CA ARG A 324 11.90 3.29 -7.17
C ARG A 324 11.74 4.78 -7.44
N VAL A 325 12.35 5.21 -8.53
CA VAL A 325 12.12 6.49 -9.18
C VAL A 325 11.14 6.28 -10.32
N ILE A 326 10.15 7.14 -10.43
CA ILE A 326 9.07 7.06 -11.42
C ILE A 326 9.02 8.39 -12.14
N ALA A 327 9.08 8.36 -13.48
CA ALA A 327 8.95 9.57 -14.28
C ALA A 327 8.13 9.36 -15.56
N GLY A 328 7.41 10.41 -15.93
CA GLY A 328 6.71 10.50 -17.22
C GLY A 328 7.39 11.54 -18.11
N VAL A 329 7.99 11.09 -19.20
CA VAL A 329 8.89 11.90 -20.03
C VAL A 329 8.45 11.91 -21.51
N ASN A 330 8.83 12.94 -22.24
CA ASN A 330 8.77 12.89 -23.69
C ASN A 330 9.75 11.80 -24.19
N PRO A 331 9.34 10.90 -25.12
CA PRO A 331 10.18 9.83 -25.64
C PRO A 331 11.57 10.27 -26.11
N MET A 332 11.67 11.45 -26.72
CA MET A 332 12.94 12.03 -27.20
C MET A 332 13.90 12.40 -26.07
N ASN A 333 13.41 12.53 -24.85
CA ASN A 333 14.18 12.97 -23.68
C ASN A 333 14.53 11.84 -22.72
N LEU A 334 14.21 10.60 -23.09
CA LEU A 334 14.30 9.45 -22.17
C LEU A 334 15.71 9.26 -21.61
N ASP A 335 16.73 9.16 -22.49
CA ASP A 335 18.12 8.93 -22.09
C ASP A 335 18.66 10.07 -21.22
N ARG A 336 18.29 11.30 -21.58
CA ARG A 336 18.70 12.48 -20.80
C ARG A 336 18.05 12.48 -19.42
N ALA A 337 16.77 12.11 -19.33
CA ALA A 337 16.08 12.00 -18.04
C ALA A 337 16.70 10.92 -17.14
N VAL A 338 17.02 9.74 -17.69
CA VAL A 338 17.72 8.68 -16.96
C VAL A 338 19.08 9.17 -16.46
N THR A 339 19.85 9.86 -17.31
CA THR A 339 21.15 10.44 -16.91
C THR A 339 21.01 11.41 -15.74
N LEU A 340 20.03 12.33 -15.79
CA LEU A 340 19.80 13.29 -14.70
C LEU A 340 19.34 12.60 -13.40
N ILE A 341 18.53 11.55 -13.49
CA ILE A 341 18.16 10.74 -12.34
C ILE A 341 19.40 10.10 -11.71
N GLN A 342 20.27 9.50 -12.52
CA GLN A 342 21.53 8.91 -12.04
C GLN A 342 22.46 9.94 -11.41
N GLU A 343 22.54 11.16 -11.98
CA GLU A 343 23.31 12.29 -11.39
C GLU A 343 22.80 12.60 -9.96
N GLU A 344 21.48 12.72 -9.74
CA GLU A 344 20.93 13.01 -8.42
C GLU A 344 21.08 11.82 -7.44
N LEU A 345 21.03 10.59 -7.94
CA LEU A 345 21.31 9.39 -7.15
C LEU A 345 22.80 9.34 -6.70
N ARG A 346 23.76 9.68 -7.58
CA ARG A 346 25.16 9.82 -7.19
C ARG A 346 25.33 10.92 -6.17
N ARG A 347 24.73 12.07 -6.43
CA ARG A 347 24.84 13.25 -5.57
C ARG A 347 24.37 12.97 -4.13
N ILE A 348 23.21 12.32 -3.93
CA ILE A 348 22.71 12.03 -2.57
C ILE A 348 23.57 10.99 -1.84
N ARG A 349 24.31 10.16 -2.57
CA ARG A 349 25.28 9.19 -2.02
C ARG A 349 26.61 9.82 -1.65
N GLU A 350 27.09 10.77 -2.45
CA GLU A 350 28.44 11.31 -2.35
C GLU A 350 28.51 12.57 -1.50
N GLU A 351 27.45 13.39 -1.57
CA GLU A 351 27.36 14.67 -0.87
C GLU A 351 26.42 14.58 0.33
N ARG A 352 26.83 15.17 1.45
CA ARG A 352 25.92 15.38 2.58
C ARG A 352 24.82 16.34 2.18
N VAL A 353 23.59 16.01 2.58
CA VAL A 353 22.46 16.90 2.38
C VAL A 353 22.65 18.18 3.21
N PRO A 354 22.35 19.36 2.67
CA PRO A 354 22.34 20.61 3.43
C PRO A 354 21.37 20.53 4.62
N GLU A 355 21.75 21.19 5.71
CA GLU A 355 20.94 21.22 6.94
C GLU A 355 19.52 21.77 6.69
N GLU A 356 19.38 22.77 5.84
CA GLU A 356 18.09 23.36 5.46
C GLU A 356 17.20 22.32 4.78
N GLU A 357 17.72 21.56 3.81
CA GLU A 357 16.98 20.53 3.07
C GLU A 357 16.56 19.35 3.98
N LEU A 358 17.43 18.96 4.91
CA LEU A 358 17.11 17.95 5.92
C LEU A 358 16.01 18.44 6.87
N ASN A 359 16.14 19.66 7.38
CA ASN A 359 15.16 20.26 8.29
C ASN A 359 13.79 20.43 7.63
N ASP A 360 13.75 20.85 6.37
CA ASP A 360 12.52 20.98 5.59
C ASP A 360 11.83 19.62 5.41
N SER A 361 12.59 18.59 5.04
CA SER A 361 12.07 17.24 4.80
C SER A 361 11.57 16.58 6.08
N THR A 362 12.28 16.70 7.19
CA THR A 362 11.87 16.18 8.50
C THR A 362 10.67 16.95 9.07
N SER A 363 10.63 18.27 8.86
CA SER A 363 9.48 19.11 9.22
C SER A 363 8.24 18.76 8.41
N TYR A 364 8.39 18.50 7.11
CA TYR A 364 7.30 18.03 6.25
C TYR A 364 6.73 16.69 6.75
N LEU A 365 7.57 15.70 7.01
CA LEU A 365 7.15 14.39 7.49
C LEU A 365 6.41 14.48 8.84
N THR A 366 6.95 15.25 9.77
CA THR A 366 6.34 15.41 11.10
C THR A 366 5.11 16.31 11.09
N GLY A 367 5.08 17.32 10.20
CA GLY A 367 3.95 18.24 10.05
C GLY A 367 2.77 17.64 9.28
N SER A 368 3.01 16.67 8.39
CA SER A 368 1.95 15.98 7.66
C SER A 368 1.21 14.93 8.50
N LEU A 369 1.81 14.41 9.56
CA LEU A 369 1.19 13.39 10.42
C LEU A 369 -0.15 13.83 11.02
N PRO A 370 -0.30 15.03 11.63
CA PRO A 370 -1.60 15.46 12.14
C PRO A 370 -2.70 15.49 11.07
N LEU A 371 -2.36 15.88 9.82
CA LEU A 371 -3.31 15.92 8.72
C LEU A 371 -3.77 14.51 8.32
N GLN A 372 -2.87 13.53 8.36
CA GLN A 372 -3.22 12.12 8.13
C GLN A 372 -4.16 11.56 9.21
N LEU A 373 -4.06 12.08 10.44
CA LEU A 373 -4.84 11.63 11.59
C LEU A 373 -6.14 12.44 11.80
N GLU A 374 -6.49 13.34 10.89
CA GLU A 374 -7.70 14.16 10.99
C GLU A 374 -8.98 13.35 10.84
N THR A 375 -8.92 12.27 10.06
CA THR A 375 -10.08 11.41 9.77
C THR A 375 -10.03 10.10 10.55
N ASN A 376 -11.20 9.49 10.77
CA ASN A 376 -11.28 8.16 11.37
C ASN A 376 -10.54 7.12 10.52
N GLU A 377 -10.59 7.24 9.19
CA GLU A 377 -9.87 6.38 8.25
C GLU A 377 -8.35 6.51 8.40
N GLY A 378 -7.83 7.73 8.50
CA GLY A 378 -6.40 7.97 8.69
C GLY A 378 -5.88 7.41 10.01
N VAL A 379 -6.68 7.55 11.08
CA VAL A 379 -6.38 6.93 12.38
C VAL A 379 -6.43 5.41 12.29
N ALA A 380 -7.48 4.84 11.68
CA ALA A 380 -7.62 3.40 11.52
C ALA A 380 -6.45 2.81 10.70
N GLN A 381 -6.07 3.44 9.59
CA GLN A 381 -4.93 3.02 8.77
C GLN A 381 -3.60 3.09 9.53
N SER A 382 -3.42 4.11 10.37
CA SER A 382 -2.23 4.23 11.21
C SER A 382 -2.16 3.12 12.26
N LEU A 383 -3.27 2.80 12.91
CA LEU A 383 -3.36 1.70 13.88
C LEU A 383 -3.16 0.33 13.22
N ILE A 384 -3.67 0.13 11.99
CA ILE A 384 -3.39 -1.08 11.17
C ILE A 384 -1.89 -1.22 10.95
N ASN A 385 -1.20 -0.16 10.55
CA ASN A 385 0.25 -0.19 10.31
C ASN A 385 1.04 -0.46 11.59
N ILE A 386 0.63 0.15 12.71
CA ILE A 386 1.23 -0.08 14.03
C ILE A 386 1.11 -1.55 14.42
N GLU A 387 -0.07 -2.14 14.32
CA GLU A 387 -0.29 -3.54 14.67
C GLU A 387 0.42 -4.49 13.70
N ARG A 388 0.27 -4.27 12.40
CA ARG A 388 0.86 -5.12 11.35
C ARG A 388 2.38 -5.22 11.46
N TYR A 389 3.05 -4.12 11.80
CA TYR A 389 4.49 -4.05 11.92
C TYR A 389 4.98 -4.02 13.37
N GLN A 390 4.09 -4.28 14.35
CA GLN A 390 4.43 -4.37 15.78
C GLN A 390 5.27 -3.17 16.28
N LEU A 391 4.89 -1.96 15.85
CA LEU A 391 5.63 -0.73 16.14
C LEU A 391 5.43 -0.22 17.58
N GLY A 392 4.45 -0.79 18.31
CA GLY A 392 3.98 -0.32 19.62
C GLY A 392 2.93 0.79 19.51
N LEU A 393 1.93 0.79 20.40
CA LEU A 393 0.84 1.77 20.38
C LEU A 393 1.33 3.21 20.63
N ASP A 394 2.51 3.39 21.22
CA ASP A 394 3.17 4.66 21.45
C ASP A 394 3.92 5.21 20.20
N TYR A 395 3.92 4.47 19.09
CA TYR A 395 4.69 4.82 17.88
C TYR A 395 4.42 6.24 17.37
N LEU A 396 3.14 6.64 17.28
CA LEU A 396 2.79 7.97 16.79
C LEU A 396 3.26 9.08 17.73
N GLN A 397 3.30 8.81 19.03
CA GLN A 397 3.80 9.76 20.05
C GLN A 397 5.31 9.96 19.92
N ARG A 398 6.06 8.89 19.59
CA ARG A 398 7.53 8.92 19.37
C ARG A 398 7.93 9.34 17.95
N TYR A 399 7.01 9.32 17.00
CA TYR A 399 7.30 9.50 15.57
C TYR A 399 8.10 10.76 15.28
N ARG A 400 7.68 11.89 15.86
CA ARG A 400 8.38 13.15 15.68
C ARG A 400 9.84 13.07 16.14
N ASP A 401 10.10 12.54 17.32
CA ASP A 401 11.44 12.47 17.89
C ASP A 401 12.33 11.55 17.05
N VAL A 402 11.78 10.42 16.59
CA VAL A 402 12.47 9.47 15.72
C VAL A 402 12.84 10.11 14.37
N ILE A 403 11.95 10.86 13.75
CA ILE A 403 12.23 11.53 12.46
C ILE A 403 13.24 12.67 12.64
N MET A 404 13.08 13.49 13.69
CA MET A 404 13.96 14.64 13.94
C MET A 404 15.36 14.23 14.43
N ALA A 405 15.56 12.98 14.84
CA ALA A 405 16.87 12.44 15.21
C ALA A 405 17.70 12.01 13.99
N ILE A 406 17.14 11.91 12.80
CA ILE A 406 17.86 11.53 11.58
C ILE A 406 18.81 12.65 11.18
N THR A 407 20.08 12.29 10.98
CA THR A 407 21.17 13.19 10.61
C THR A 407 21.46 13.15 9.09
N ALA A 408 22.24 14.10 8.61
CA ALA A 408 22.70 14.11 7.21
C ALA A 408 23.61 12.88 6.92
N GLU A 409 24.33 12.40 7.91
CA GLU A 409 25.12 11.17 7.84
C GLU A 409 24.24 9.94 7.68
N ASP A 410 23.11 9.85 8.39
CA ASP A 410 22.16 8.73 8.28
C ASP A 410 21.53 8.71 6.89
N VAL A 411 21.16 9.88 6.34
CA VAL A 411 20.65 10.02 4.97
C VAL A 411 21.65 9.54 3.94
N GLN A 412 22.93 9.95 4.07
CA GLN A 412 24.00 9.54 3.17
C GLN A 412 24.29 8.05 3.27
N ALA A 413 24.37 7.51 4.49
CA ALA A 413 24.56 6.08 4.72
C ALA A 413 23.43 5.24 4.13
N ALA A 414 22.17 5.65 4.31
CA ALA A 414 21.02 5.01 3.71
C ALA A 414 21.07 5.04 2.18
N ALA A 415 21.45 6.18 1.59
CA ALA A 415 21.62 6.30 0.15
C ALA A 415 22.75 5.39 -0.37
N GLN A 416 23.89 5.33 0.31
CA GLN A 416 25.02 4.47 -0.05
C GLN A 416 24.68 2.99 0.04
N GLN A 417 23.90 2.58 1.02
CA GLN A 417 23.52 1.19 1.22
C GLN A 417 22.48 0.70 0.21
N TRP A 418 21.50 1.54 -0.13
CA TRP A 418 20.28 1.09 -0.80
C TRP A 418 20.08 1.60 -2.23
N LEU A 419 20.76 2.68 -2.64
CA LEU A 419 20.58 3.28 -3.96
C LEU A 419 21.87 3.11 -4.79
N ASP A 420 21.87 2.24 -5.78
CA ASP A 420 23.01 2.08 -6.69
C ASP A 420 22.72 2.78 -8.02
N PRO A 421 23.41 3.89 -8.36
CA PRO A 421 23.16 4.63 -9.59
C PRO A 421 23.62 3.90 -10.87
N GLU A 422 24.40 2.82 -10.75
CA GLU A 422 24.91 2.05 -11.89
C GLU A 422 24.15 0.74 -12.08
N ASN A 423 23.77 0.07 -10.97
CA ASN A 423 23.15 -1.24 -11.00
C ASN A 423 21.70 -1.15 -10.51
N PHE A 424 20.75 -1.20 -11.42
CA PHE A 424 19.31 -1.04 -11.13
C PHE A 424 18.44 -1.77 -12.16
N ALA A 425 17.17 -1.99 -11.84
CA ALA A 425 16.15 -2.35 -12.80
C ALA A 425 15.56 -1.09 -13.43
N LEU A 426 15.51 -1.01 -14.76
CA LEU A 426 14.90 0.06 -15.54
C LEU A 426 13.83 -0.52 -16.46
N ALA A 427 12.60 -0.19 -16.19
CA ALA A 427 11.48 -0.51 -17.06
C ALA A 427 10.96 0.75 -17.76
N ILE A 428 10.78 0.66 -19.04
CA ILE A 428 10.28 1.75 -19.88
C ILE A 428 9.05 1.24 -20.63
N ALA A 429 8.00 2.03 -20.69
CA ALA A 429 6.87 1.75 -21.55
C ALA A 429 6.44 3.04 -22.28
N GLY A 430 6.29 2.96 -23.58
CA GLY A 430 5.98 4.12 -24.42
C GLY A 430 6.03 3.79 -25.91
N PRO A 431 5.93 4.77 -26.79
CA PRO A 431 6.07 4.56 -28.22
C PRO A 431 7.49 4.12 -28.59
N SER A 432 7.65 3.59 -29.78
CA SER A 432 8.98 3.41 -30.37
C SER A 432 9.70 4.75 -30.46
N MET A 433 11.00 4.76 -30.15
CA MET A 433 11.80 5.97 -30.40
C MET A 433 11.78 6.26 -31.92
N PRO A 434 11.53 7.51 -32.33
CA PRO A 434 11.70 7.86 -33.73
C PRO A 434 13.17 7.60 -34.14
N GLU A 435 13.35 6.99 -35.30
CA GLU A 435 14.70 6.86 -35.85
C GLU A 435 15.35 8.25 -35.93
N PRO A 436 16.62 8.39 -35.54
CA PRO A 436 17.31 9.65 -35.74
C PRO A 436 17.24 10.01 -37.22
N PRO A 437 17.02 11.30 -37.58
CA PRO A 437 16.97 11.70 -38.96
C PRO A 437 18.26 11.23 -39.66
N ALA A 438 18.10 10.53 -40.77
CA ALA A 438 19.21 10.06 -41.54
C ALA A 438 20.12 11.26 -41.87
N SER A 439 21.36 11.20 -41.40
CA SER A 439 22.40 12.22 -41.58
C SER A 439 22.80 12.39 -43.03
#